data_2bc2f87098a5881bce112f6932614cd9
#
_entry.id   2bc2f87098a5881bce112f6932614cd9
#
_cell.length_a   1.000
_cell.length_b   1.000
_cell.length_c   1.000
_cell.angle_alpha   90.00
_cell.angle_beta   90.00
_cell.angle_gamma   90.00
#
_symmetry.space_group_name_H-M   'P 1'
#
loop_
_entity.id
_entity.type
_entity.pdbx_description
1 polymer ?
#
loop_
_entity_poly.entity_id
_entity_poly.type
_entity_poly.pdbx_seq_one_letter_code
_entity_poly.pdbx_strand_id
1 'polypeptide(L)'
;MDLPEIGRKLKDARAQSGRSQEELSKLLGMSRATVSAIESGRCKEIGVRKLIALLELVGLELLAAPRRARPTLDDIRLERRREKNSA
;
A
#
# COMPACT_ATOMS: atom_id res chain seq x y z
N MET A 1 -4.98 -1.91 -8.27
CA MET A 1 -3.82 -1.72 -7.37
C MET A 1 -3.03 -3.03 -7.31
N ASP A 2 -1.72 -2.94 -7.42
CA ASP A 2 -0.83 -4.10 -7.36
C ASP A 2 0.43 -3.75 -6.55
N LEU A 3 1.26 -4.75 -6.29
CA LEU A 3 2.48 -4.54 -5.52
C LEU A 3 3.46 -3.54 -6.18
N PRO A 4 3.68 -3.57 -7.50
CA PRO A 4 4.52 -2.56 -8.15
C PRO A 4 4.00 -1.13 -7.95
N GLU A 5 2.71 -0.91 -8.01
CA GLU A 5 2.12 0.41 -7.78
C GLU A 5 2.32 0.88 -6.34
N ILE A 6 2.09 -0.01 -5.38
CA ILE A 6 2.34 0.28 -3.97
C ILE A 6 3.82 0.60 -3.75
N GLY A 7 4.71 -0.17 -4.37
CA GLY A 7 6.15 0.05 -4.28
C GLY A 7 6.58 1.41 -4.80
N ARG A 8 6.01 1.87 -5.92
CA ARG A 8 6.30 3.20 -6.46
C ARG A 8 5.85 4.31 -5.52
N LYS A 9 4.66 4.18 -4.95
CA LYS A 9 4.14 5.16 -4.00
C LYS A 9 5.00 5.22 -2.74
N LEU A 10 5.42 4.06 -2.25
CA LEU A 10 6.34 3.98 -1.11
C LEU A 10 7.67 4.67 -1.40
N LYS A 11 8.26 4.38 -2.56
CA LYS A 11 9.53 4.98 -2.98
C LYS A 11 9.43 6.49 -3.08
N ASP A 12 8.40 7.00 -3.73
CA ASP A 12 8.22 8.44 -3.91
C ASP A 12 8.02 9.15 -2.56
N ALA A 13 7.19 8.60 -1.70
CA ALA A 13 6.95 9.17 -0.38
C ALA A 13 8.20 9.09 0.50
N ARG A 14 8.96 8.00 0.42
CA ARG A 14 10.23 7.88 1.14
C ARG A 14 11.21 8.96 0.69
N ALA A 15 11.38 9.13 -0.61
CA ALA A 15 12.28 10.16 -1.16
C ALA A 15 11.87 11.55 -0.70
N GLN A 16 10.58 11.86 -0.70
CA GLN A 16 10.05 13.15 -0.24
C GLN A 16 10.26 13.33 1.27
N SER A 17 10.21 12.27 2.05
CA SER A 17 10.42 12.34 3.50
C SER A 17 11.90 12.48 3.87
N GLY A 18 12.83 12.33 2.92
CA GLY A 18 14.26 12.38 3.18
C GLY A 18 14.81 11.12 3.84
N ARG A 19 14.03 10.06 3.97
CA ARG A 19 14.49 8.81 4.60
C ARG A 19 15.14 7.89 3.57
N SER A 20 16.17 7.15 3.99
CA SER A 20 16.81 6.15 3.14
C SER A 20 16.16 4.78 3.31
N GLN A 21 16.39 3.91 2.34
CA GLN A 21 15.97 2.50 2.46
C GLN A 21 16.58 1.84 3.69
N GLU A 22 17.84 2.17 3.98
CA GLU A 22 18.54 1.64 5.14
C GLU A 22 17.87 2.06 6.45
N GLU A 23 17.47 3.33 6.57
CA GLU A 23 16.74 3.80 7.75
C GLU A 23 15.43 3.03 7.96
N LEU A 24 14.64 2.85 6.91
CA LEU A 24 13.40 2.09 7.00
C LEU A 24 13.68 0.65 7.42
N SER A 25 14.70 0.03 6.85
CA SER A 25 15.05 -1.34 7.19
C SER A 25 15.42 -1.50 8.66
N LYS A 26 16.19 -0.58 9.19
CA LYS A 26 16.58 -0.60 10.61
C LYS A 26 15.40 -0.38 11.54
N LEU A 27 14.54 0.58 11.22
CA LEU A 27 13.37 0.90 12.05
C LEU A 27 12.38 -0.27 12.13
N LEU A 28 12.27 -1.07 11.09
CA LEU A 28 11.31 -2.16 11.02
C LEU A 28 11.91 -3.55 11.20
N GLY A 29 13.22 -3.63 11.43
CA GLY A 29 13.89 -4.92 11.61
C GLY A 29 13.86 -5.82 10.38
N MET A 30 13.90 -5.22 9.18
CA MET A 30 13.98 -5.97 7.93
C MET A 30 15.25 -5.62 7.16
N SER A 31 15.61 -6.41 6.16
CA SER A 31 16.78 -6.13 5.35
C SER A 31 16.53 -4.99 4.37
N ARG A 32 17.59 -4.24 4.05
CA ARG A 32 17.53 -3.22 2.99
C ARG A 32 17.11 -3.83 1.65
N ALA A 33 17.57 -5.05 1.37
CA ALA A 33 17.20 -5.76 0.13
C ALA A 33 15.69 -5.98 0.05
N THR A 34 15.03 -6.26 1.19
CA THR A 34 13.58 -6.41 1.25
C THR A 34 12.89 -5.09 0.93
N VAL A 35 13.31 -3.99 1.53
CA VAL A 35 12.76 -2.65 1.24
C VAL A 35 12.92 -2.32 -0.25
N SER A 36 14.11 -2.55 -0.80
CA SER A 36 14.39 -2.33 -2.22
C SER A 36 13.50 -3.17 -3.13
N ALA A 37 13.30 -4.45 -2.79
CA ALA A 37 12.44 -5.34 -3.57
C ALA A 37 10.97 -4.87 -3.56
N ILE A 38 10.50 -4.38 -2.42
CA ILE A 38 9.14 -3.82 -2.31
C ILE A 38 9.00 -2.59 -3.20
N GLU A 39 9.93 -1.65 -3.11
CA GLU A 39 9.90 -0.41 -3.89
C GLU A 39 9.98 -0.66 -5.41
N SER A 40 10.69 -1.68 -5.83
CA SER A 40 10.83 -2.01 -7.25
C SER A 40 9.74 -2.96 -7.78
N GLY A 41 8.84 -3.41 -6.91
CA GLY A 41 7.78 -4.33 -7.31
C GLY A 41 8.22 -5.78 -7.50
N ARG A 42 9.44 -6.13 -7.10
CA ARG A 42 9.96 -7.50 -7.21
C ARG A 42 9.53 -8.41 -6.07
N CYS A 43 9.06 -7.84 -4.98
CA CYS A 43 8.58 -8.61 -3.84
C CYS A 43 7.23 -9.24 -4.18
N LYS A 44 7.16 -10.58 -4.15
CA LYS A 44 5.93 -11.30 -4.50
C LYS A 44 4.94 -11.37 -3.35
N GLU A 45 5.44 -11.40 -2.15
CA GLU A 45 4.62 -11.44 -0.94
C GLU A 45 5.21 -10.54 0.13
N ILE A 46 4.35 -9.85 0.84
CA ILE A 46 4.74 -9.07 2.01
C ILE A 46 3.66 -9.22 3.07
N GLY A 47 4.05 -9.36 4.33
CA GLY A 47 3.10 -9.33 5.44
C GLY A 47 2.40 -7.98 5.52
N VAL A 48 1.09 -7.99 5.71
CA VAL A 48 0.28 -6.77 5.76
C VAL A 48 0.75 -5.82 6.86
N ARG A 49 1.10 -6.34 8.03
CA ARG A 49 1.61 -5.50 9.13
C ARG A 49 2.89 -4.78 8.77
N LYS A 50 3.81 -5.47 8.10
CA LYS A 50 5.07 -4.85 7.64
C LYS A 50 4.81 -3.79 6.60
N LEU A 51 3.90 -4.04 5.68
CA LEU A 51 3.53 -3.07 4.65
C LEU A 51 2.91 -1.82 5.27
N ILE A 52 1.97 -2.00 6.18
CA ILE A 52 1.33 -0.87 6.89
C ILE A 52 2.38 -0.06 7.63
N ALA A 53 3.30 -0.71 8.35
CA ALA A 53 4.35 -0.01 9.08
C ALA A 53 5.29 0.78 8.16
N LEU A 54 5.65 0.21 7.01
CA LEU A 54 6.46 0.91 6.00
C LEU A 54 5.74 2.16 5.50
N LEU A 55 4.48 2.03 5.14
CA LEU A 55 3.69 3.15 4.62
C LEU A 55 3.54 4.26 5.65
N GLU A 56 3.23 3.92 6.89
CA GLU A 56 3.07 4.90 7.97
C GLU A 56 4.36 5.69 8.23
N LEU A 57 5.53 5.04 8.15
CA LEU A 57 6.81 5.72 8.35
C LEU A 57 7.09 6.82 7.33
N VAL A 58 6.49 6.73 6.16
CA VAL A 58 6.66 7.75 5.10
C VAL A 58 5.41 8.60 4.89
N GLY A 59 4.49 8.57 5.84
CA GLY A 59 3.28 9.40 5.82
C GLY A 59 2.16 8.89 4.94
N LEU A 60 2.20 7.62 4.55
CA LEU A 60 1.13 7.00 3.77
C LEU A 60 0.24 6.13 4.64
N GLU A 61 -0.92 5.81 4.12
CA GLU A 61 -1.93 5.01 4.80
C GLU A 61 -2.45 3.95 3.83
N LEU A 62 -2.61 2.73 4.31
CA LEU A 62 -3.20 1.67 3.50
C LEU A 62 -4.72 1.71 3.67
N LEU A 63 -5.42 1.97 2.58
CA LEU A 63 -6.88 2.03 2.56
C LEU A 63 -7.45 0.99 1.62
N ALA A 64 -8.57 0.40 2.02
CA ALA A 64 -9.36 -0.45 1.14
C ALA A 64 -10.44 0.41 0.46
N ALA A 65 -10.50 0.34 -0.86
CA ALA A 65 -11.43 1.13 -1.64
C ALA A 65 -12.11 0.25 -2.70
N PRO A 66 -13.31 0.61 -3.15
CA PRO A 66 -13.93 -0.08 -4.26
C PRO A 66 -13.05 -0.05 -5.50
N ARG A 67 -13.12 -1.11 -6.29
CA ARG A 67 -12.39 -1.18 -7.54
C ARG A 67 -12.75 -0.03 -8.48
N ARG A 68 -11.74 0.54 -9.14
CA ARG A 68 -11.91 1.57 -10.16
C ARG A 68 -12.31 1.00 -11.53
N ALA A 69 -13.11 -0.06 -11.58
CA ALA A 69 -13.77 -0.40 -12.81
C ALA A 69 -14.88 0.63 -13.01
N ARG A 70 -15.16 1.04 -14.27
CA ARG A 70 -16.34 1.86 -14.54
C ARG A 70 -17.55 1.13 -13.98
N PRO A 71 -18.13 1.55 -12.85
CA PRO A 71 -19.27 0.85 -12.31
C PRO A 71 -20.46 1.04 -13.24
N THR A 72 -21.16 -0.06 -13.52
CA THR A 72 -22.47 0.05 -14.14
C THR A 72 -23.45 0.58 -13.09
N LEU A 73 -24.60 1.05 -13.54
CA LEU A 73 -25.62 1.53 -12.60
C LEU A 73 -26.02 0.44 -11.60
N ASP A 74 -26.04 -0.82 -12.04
CA ASP A 74 -26.36 -1.97 -11.18
C ASP A 74 -25.29 -2.20 -10.11
N ASP A 75 -24.03 -2.04 -10.45
CA ASP A 75 -22.90 -2.15 -9.50
C ASP A 75 -23.02 -1.10 -8.40
N ILE A 76 -23.35 0.13 -8.75
CA ILE A 76 -23.55 1.22 -7.80
C ILE A 76 -24.71 0.89 -6.85
N ARG A 77 -25.79 0.34 -7.36
CA ARG A 77 -26.95 -0.05 -6.55
C ARG A 77 -26.61 -1.17 -5.57
N LEU A 78 -25.82 -2.16 -6.01
CA LEU A 78 -25.37 -3.25 -5.16
C LEU A 78 -24.47 -2.77 -4.04
N GLU A 79 -23.54 -1.88 -4.31
CA GLU A 79 -22.68 -1.28 -3.31
C GLU A 79 -23.48 -0.52 -2.25
N ARG A 80 -24.45 0.28 -2.65
CA ARG A 80 -25.32 0.99 -1.74
C ARG A 80 -26.15 0.05 -0.86
N ARG A 81 -26.61 -1.08 -1.39
CA ARG A 81 -27.30 -2.10 -0.60
C ARG A 81 -26.39 -2.72 0.44
N ARG A 82 -25.13 -3.02 0.08
CA ARG A 82 -24.15 -3.56 1.01
C ARG A 82 -23.85 -2.59 2.15
N GLU A 83 -23.68 -1.32 1.85
CA GLU A 83 -23.49 -0.29 2.85
C GLU A 83 -24.66 -0.21 3.83
N LYS A 84 -25.88 -0.28 3.34
CA LYS A 84 -27.08 -0.29 4.19
C LYS A 84 -27.16 -1.51 5.08
N ASN A 85 -26.70 -2.67 4.61
CA ASN A 85 -26.79 -3.93 5.35
C ASN A 85 -25.62 -4.17 6.29
N SER A 86 -24.55 -3.39 6.20
CA SER A 86 -23.35 -3.54 7.04
C SER A 86 -23.34 -2.60 8.25
N ALA A 87 -24.39 -1.88 8.45
CA ALA A 87 -24.52 -0.98 9.60
C ALA A 87 -24.76 -1.72 10.91
#